data_e821eace8b1ff8f7d2015ab04d97aad2
#
_entry.id   e821eace8b1ff8f7d2015ab04d97aad2
#
_cell.length_a   1.000
_cell.length_b   1.000
_cell.length_c   1.000
_cell.angle_alpha   90.00
_cell.angle_beta   90.00
_cell.angle_gamma   90.00
#
_symmetry.space_group_name_H-M   'P 1'
#
loop_
_entity.id
_entity.type
_entity.pdbx_description
1 polymer ?
#
loop_
_entity_poly.entity_id
_entity_poly.type
_entity_poly.pdbx_seq_one_letter_code
_entity_poly.pdbx_strand_id
1 'polypeptide(L)'
;MKFVIDETKDKMIHSLIKGGKNVMLTGATGAGKTTYCFEIANDLDMNCEVINCGSTQDARTSLLGFFQLKDGNTEFTPSSFIKAIQTKNTLIVLDELSRASDDAFNILFPVLDHRREISIEEENGESRKVKVAEGVRFIATANIGLEYSATRSL
;
A
#
# COMPACT_ATOMS: atom_id res chain seq x y z
N MET A 1 -10.07 -14.95 12.45
CA MET A 1 -9.69 -16.19 11.76
C MET A 1 -8.23 -16.14 11.35
N LYS A 2 -7.49 -17.19 11.63
CA LYS A 2 -6.07 -17.24 11.28
C LYS A 2 -5.90 -17.62 9.80
N PHE A 3 -5.04 -16.89 9.09
CA PHE A 3 -4.70 -17.22 7.71
C PHE A 3 -3.92 -18.53 7.67
N VAL A 4 -4.42 -19.49 6.90
CA VAL A 4 -3.82 -20.83 6.81
C VAL A 4 -2.81 -20.83 5.67
N ILE A 5 -1.53 -21.01 6.02
CA ILE A 5 -0.44 -21.05 5.04
C ILE A 5 0.55 -22.13 5.48
N ASP A 6 1.09 -22.86 4.52
CA ASP A 6 2.10 -23.87 4.86
C ASP A 6 3.45 -23.23 5.21
N GLU A 7 4.26 -23.97 5.95
CA GLU A 7 5.53 -23.47 6.47
C GLU A 7 6.51 -23.07 5.35
N THR A 8 6.53 -23.80 4.25
CA THR A 8 7.42 -23.50 3.12
C THR A 8 7.04 -22.17 2.47
N LYS A 9 5.74 -21.94 2.23
CA LYS A 9 5.26 -20.68 1.66
C LYS A 9 5.49 -19.53 2.63
N ASP A 10 5.26 -19.75 3.91
CA ASP A 10 5.48 -18.73 4.94
C ASP A 10 6.93 -18.25 4.94
N LYS A 11 7.88 -19.18 4.92
CA LYS A 11 9.32 -18.85 4.85
C LYS A 11 9.66 -18.11 3.55
N MET A 12 9.08 -18.55 2.42
CA MET A 12 9.31 -17.90 1.14
C MET A 12 8.82 -16.46 1.15
N ILE A 13 7.61 -16.22 1.68
CA ILE A 13 7.04 -14.87 1.76
C ILE A 13 7.90 -13.96 2.63
N HIS A 14 8.33 -14.43 3.80
CA HIS A 14 9.22 -13.67 4.67
C HIS A 14 10.52 -13.30 3.94
N SER A 15 11.11 -14.24 3.20
CA SER A 15 12.32 -14.01 2.44
C SER A 15 12.13 -12.98 1.31
N LEU A 16 11.02 -13.06 0.59
CA LEU A 16 10.69 -12.12 -0.49
C LEU A 16 10.50 -10.70 0.05
N ILE A 17 9.75 -10.55 1.14
CA ILE A 17 9.53 -9.25 1.77
C ILE A 17 10.87 -8.68 2.26
N LYS A 18 11.66 -9.48 2.95
CA LYS A 18 12.98 -9.07 3.46
C LYS A 18 13.91 -8.65 2.33
N GLY A 19 13.81 -9.33 1.18
CA GLY A 19 14.61 -9.02 -0.01
C GLY A 19 14.08 -7.87 -0.85
N GLY A 20 13.03 -7.18 -0.41
CA GLY A 20 12.49 -6.01 -1.11
C GLY A 20 11.54 -6.33 -2.25
N LYS A 21 11.06 -7.56 -2.35
CA LYS A 21 10.11 -7.95 -3.40
C LYS A 21 8.68 -7.63 -2.97
N ASN A 22 7.87 -7.19 -3.93
CA ASN A 22 6.44 -6.98 -3.71
C ASN A 22 5.73 -8.33 -3.77
N VAL A 23 4.83 -8.56 -2.83
CA VAL A 23 4.11 -9.83 -2.72
C VAL A 23 2.61 -9.55 -2.72
N MET A 24 1.84 -10.39 -3.39
CA MET A 24 0.38 -10.33 -3.34
C MET A 24 -0.16 -11.61 -2.73
N LEU A 25 -1.01 -11.47 -1.71
CA LEU A 25 -1.73 -12.58 -1.10
C LEU A 25 -3.15 -12.59 -1.66
N THR A 26 -3.55 -13.73 -2.20
CA THR A 26 -4.91 -13.92 -2.70
C THR A 26 -5.63 -14.96 -1.86
N GLY A 27 -6.93 -14.80 -1.73
CA GLY A 27 -7.74 -15.75 -0.98
C GLY A 27 -9.14 -15.21 -0.74
N ALA A 28 -9.96 -16.03 -0.10
CA ALA A 28 -11.34 -15.67 0.22
C ALA A 28 -11.39 -14.57 1.30
N THR A 29 -12.50 -13.83 1.31
CA THR A 29 -12.77 -12.84 2.36
C THR A 29 -12.81 -13.53 3.72
N GLY A 30 -12.20 -12.89 4.72
CA GLY A 30 -12.19 -13.44 6.08
C GLY A 30 -11.18 -14.54 6.30
N ALA A 31 -10.26 -14.76 5.36
CA ALA A 31 -9.21 -15.77 5.50
C ALA A 31 -8.08 -15.35 6.45
N GLY A 32 -8.09 -14.10 6.94
CA GLY A 32 -7.08 -13.61 7.86
C GLY A 32 -5.82 -13.06 7.20
N LYS A 33 -5.89 -12.67 5.91
CA LYS A 33 -4.75 -12.16 5.16
C LYS A 33 -4.11 -10.93 5.82
N THR A 34 -4.93 -9.98 6.26
CA THR A 34 -4.43 -8.75 6.91
C THR A 34 -3.75 -9.08 8.25
N THR A 35 -4.34 -9.97 9.04
CA THR A 35 -3.73 -10.44 10.29
C THR A 35 -2.37 -11.09 10.04
N TYR A 36 -2.27 -11.87 8.98
CA TYR A 36 -1.00 -12.50 8.59
C TYR A 36 0.06 -11.45 8.23
N CYS A 37 -0.34 -10.36 7.57
CA CYS A 37 0.59 -9.26 7.27
C CYS A 37 1.15 -8.61 8.54
N PHE A 38 0.32 -8.43 9.57
CA PHE A 38 0.79 -7.94 10.87
C PHE A 38 1.78 -8.91 11.51
N GLU A 39 1.54 -10.22 11.39
CA GLU A 39 2.47 -11.23 11.89
C GLU A 39 3.83 -11.14 11.18
N ILE A 40 3.83 -10.98 9.86
CA ILE A 40 5.07 -10.79 9.09
C ILE A 40 5.83 -9.57 9.58
N ALA A 41 5.14 -8.44 9.73
CA ALA A 41 5.78 -7.21 10.18
C ALA A 41 6.40 -7.39 11.56
N ASN A 42 5.69 -8.05 12.46
CA ASN A 42 6.20 -8.33 13.79
C ASN A 42 7.44 -9.24 13.74
N ASP A 43 7.40 -10.28 12.93
CA ASP A 43 8.52 -11.23 12.78
C ASP A 43 9.77 -10.55 12.20
N LEU A 44 9.59 -9.58 11.31
CA LEU A 44 10.68 -8.85 10.65
C LEU A 44 11.05 -7.55 11.38
N ASP A 45 10.47 -7.30 12.53
CA ASP A 45 10.69 -6.10 13.34
C ASP A 45 10.44 -4.81 12.55
N MET A 46 9.29 -4.76 11.88
CA MET A 46 8.88 -3.63 11.03
C MET A 46 7.63 -2.97 11.58
N ASN A 47 7.52 -1.67 11.34
CA ASN A 47 6.22 -0.99 11.48
C ASN A 47 5.25 -1.55 10.45
N CYS A 48 3.96 -1.47 10.71
CA CYS A 48 2.95 -1.94 9.78
C CYS A 48 1.87 -0.88 9.60
N GLU A 49 1.58 -0.55 8.34
CA GLU A 49 0.52 0.39 7.99
C GLU A 49 -0.40 -0.25 6.95
N VAL A 50 -1.69 -0.25 7.22
CA VAL A 50 -2.68 -0.82 6.29
C VAL A 50 -3.37 0.30 5.53
N ILE A 51 -3.35 0.21 4.21
CA ILE A 51 -3.99 1.16 3.30
C ILE A 51 -5.10 0.42 2.57
N ASN A 52 -6.34 0.85 2.78
CA ASN A 52 -7.47 0.26 2.08
C ASN A 52 -7.58 0.85 0.68
N CYS A 53 -7.32 0.04 -0.33
CA CYS A 53 -7.33 0.46 -1.74
C CYS A 53 -8.71 0.33 -2.38
N GLY A 54 -9.62 -0.43 -1.77
CA GLY A 54 -10.92 -0.75 -2.35
C GLY A 54 -12.03 0.25 -2.06
N SER A 55 -11.87 1.10 -1.07
CA SER A 55 -12.92 2.03 -0.63
C SER A 55 -12.68 3.49 -0.99
N THR A 56 -11.66 3.77 -1.78
CA THR A 56 -11.27 5.15 -2.12
C THR A 56 -12.20 5.72 -3.18
N GLN A 57 -13.00 6.73 -2.83
CA GLN A 57 -13.81 7.45 -3.81
C GLN A 57 -12.95 8.45 -4.59
N ASP A 58 -11.99 9.07 -3.92
CA ASP A 58 -11.02 9.97 -4.53
C ASP A 58 -9.62 9.45 -4.22
N ALA A 59 -9.02 8.78 -5.19
CA ALA A 59 -7.72 8.14 -5.02
C ALA A 59 -6.61 9.17 -4.74
N ARG A 60 -6.66 10.32 -5.37
CA ARG A 60 -5.62 11.34 -5.16
C ARG A 60 -5.62 11.84 -3.72
N THR A 61 -6.78 12.20 -3.20
CA THR A 61 -6.90 12.66 -1.81
C THR A 61 -6.54 11.56 -0.81
N SER A 62 -7.03 10.35 -1.05
CA SER A 62 -6.80 9.22 -0.15
C SER A 62 -5.36 8.74 -0.12
N LEU A 63 -4.69 8.71 -1.27
CA LEU A 63 -3.33 8.17 -1.40
C LEU A 63 -2.24 9.24 -1.35
N LEU A 64 -2.53 10.46 -1.77
CA LEU A 64 -1.53 11.53 -1.78
C LEU A 64 -1.73 12.51 -0.62
N GLY A 65 -2.95 12.94 -0.40
CA GLY A 65 -3.27 13.99 0.56
C GLY A 65 -3.99 15.14 -0.12
N PHE A 66 -4.06 16.26 0.56
CA PHE A 66 -4.78 17.43 0.07
C PHE A 66 -4.09 18.71 0.46
N PHE A 67 -4.41 19.78 -0.30
CA PHE A 67 -3.97 21.12 0.01
C PHE A 67 -5.08 21.86 0.74
N GLN A 68 -4.71 22.62 1.76
CA GLN A 68 -5.67 23.47 2.48
C GLN A 68 -5.08 24.87 2.65
N LEU A 69 -5.96 25.86 2.70
CA LEU A 69 -5.57 27.23 2.96
C LEU A 69 -5.51 27.45 4.46
N LYS A 70 -4.36 27.91 4.95
CA LYS A 70 -4.12 28.17 6.38
C LYS A 70 -3.31 29.45 6.51
N ASP A 71 -3.86 30.42 7.25
CA ASP A 71 -3.23 31.73 7.51
C ASP A 71 -2.78 32.43 6.22
N GLY A 72 -3.61 32.34 5.16
CA GLY A 72 -3.33 32.94 3.86
C GLY A 72 -2.36 32.17 2.97
N ASN A 73 -1.82 31.05 3.45
CA ASN A 73 -0.89 30.19 2.71
C ASN A 73 -1.50 28.82 2.44
N THR A 74 -1.12 28.22 1.32
CA THR A 74 -1.53 26.86 0.98
C THR A 74 -0.59 25.87 1.66
N GLU A 75 -1.13 24.98 2.48
CA GLU A 75 -0.39 23.89 3.11
C GLU A 75 -0.82 22.54 2.55
N PHE A 76 0.15 21.66 2.32
CA PHE A 76 -0.11 20.28 1.93
C PHE A 76 -0.20 19.38 3.16
N THR A 77 -1.32 18.64 3.27
CA THR A 77 -1.50 17.63 4.31
C THR A 77 -1.33 16.25 3.66
N PRO A 78 -0.22 15.55 3.95
CA PRO A 78 0.01 14.24 3.35
C PRO A 78 -0.95 13.18 3.89
N SER A 79 -1.27 12.20 3.03
CA SER A 79 -2.05 11.04 3.42
C SER A 79 -1.25 10.12 4.35
N SER A 80 -1.94 9.17 4.98
CA SER A 80 -1.26 8.13 5.77
C SER A 80 -0.32 7.29 4.89
N PHE A 81 -0.67 7.07 3.63
CA PHE A 81 0.19 6.37 2.67
C PHE A 81 1.50 7.13 2.43
N ILE A 82 1.42 8.42 2.16
CA ILE A 82 2.62 9.25 1.96
C ILE A 82 3.50 9.27 3.20
N LYS A 83 2.90 9.37 4.39
CA LYS A 83 3.66 9.29 5.64
C LYS A 83 4.33 7.94 5.80
N ALA A 84 3.62 6.86 5.48
CA ALA A 84 4.13 5.49 5.63
C ALA A 84 5.32 5.22 4.69
N ILE A 85 5.25 5.65 3.43
CA ILE A 85 6.35 5.40 2.48
C ILE A 85 7.62 6.17 2.84
N GLN A 86 7.51 7.21 3.66
CA GLN A 86 8.64 8.00 4.15
C GLN A 86 9.17 7.53 5.50
N THR A 87 8.53 6.55 6.11
CA THR A 87 8.94 6.00 7.40
C THR A 87 9.75 4.72 7.19
N LYS A 88 11.02 4.74 7.57
CA LYS A 88 11.92 3.59 7.41
C LYS A 88 11.36 2.34 8.07
N ASN A 89 11.68 1.19 7.53
CA ASN A 89 11.34 -0.14 8.07
C ASN A 89 9.85 -0.31 8.32
N THR A 90 9.04 0.05 7.33
CA THR A 90 7.59 -0.08 7.37
C THR A 90 7.10 -1.08 6.33
N LEU A 91 6.29 -2.03 6.76
CA LEU A 91 5.55 -2.90 5.86
C LEU A 91 4.21 -2.23 5.57
N ILE A 92 4.01 -1.86 4.31
CA ILE A 92 2.77 -1.24 3.87
C ILE A 92 1.89 -2.33 3.25
N VAL A 93 0.71 -2.52 3.84
CA VAL A 93 -0.27 -3.49 3.38
C VAL A 93 -1.27 -2.75 2.49
N LEU A 94 -1.25 -3.06 1.21
CA LEU A 94 -2.21 -2.52 0.23
C LEU A 94 -3.42 -3.46 0.20
N ASP A 95 -4.37 -3.19 1.08
CA ASP A 95 -5.52 -4.07 1.29
C ASP A 95 -6.56 -3.90 0.19
N GLU A 96 -7.10 -5.00 -0.29
CA GLU A 96 -8.09 -5.05 -1.37
C GLU A 96 -7.61 -4.35 -2.66
N LEU A 97 -6.36 -4.57 -3.02
CA LEU A 97 -5.77 -3.91 -4.20
C LEU A 97 -6.52 -4.23 -5.49
N SER A 98 -7.11 -5.42 -5.62
CA SER A 98 -7.89 -5.82 -6.80
C SER A 98 -9.13 -4.94 -7.03
N ARG A 99 -9.58 -4.22 -6.02
CA ARG A 99 -10.73 -3.31 -6.10
C ARG A 99 -10.34 -1.86 -6.34
N ALA A 100 -9.06 -1.57 -6.44
CA ALA A 100 -8.58 -0.21 -6.63
C ALA A 100 -9.03 0.35 -7.99
N SER A 101 -9.27 1.65 -8.04
CA SER A 101 -9.60 2.35 -9.29
C SER A 101 -8.37 2.46 -10.19
N ASP A 102 -8.58 2.80 -11.45
CA ASP A 102 -7.46 3.08 -12.38
C ASP A 102 -6.58 4.22 -11.88
N ASP A 103 -7.19 5.26 -11.31
CA ASP A 103 -6.43 6.37 -10.74
C ASP A 103 -5.55 5.91 -9.59
N ALA A 104 -6.07 5.04 -8.71
CA ALA A 104 -5.29 4.49 -7.62
C ALA A 104 -4.09 3.68 -8.13
N PHE A 105 -4.29 2.83 -9.14
CA PHE A 105 -3.20 2.07 -9.75
C PHE A 105 -2.14 2.99 -10.36
N ASN A 106 -2.55 4.04 -11.05
CA ASN A 106 -1.62 5.00 -11.64
C ASN A 106 -0.77 5.72 -10.59
N ILE A 107 -1.33 5.95 -9.42
CA ILE A 107 -0.60 6.55 -8.30
C ILE A 107 0.36 5.54 -7.67
N LEU A 108 -0.06 4.28 -7.51
CA LEU A 108 0.71 3.25 -6.81
C LEU A 108 1.87 2.68 -7.63
N PHE A 109 1.72 2.53 -8.95
CA PHE A 109 2.75 1.88 -9.78
C PHE A 109 4.15 2.51 -9.66
N PRO A 110 4.31 3.84 -9.70
CA PRO A 110 5.65 4.43 -9.55
C PRO A 110 6.30 4.16 -8.19
N VAL A 111 5.49 3.89 -7.17
CA VAL A 111 5.96 3.57 -5.83
C VAL A 111 6.40 2.11 -5.75
N LEU A 112 5.68 1.24 -6.44
CA LEU A 112 5.90 -0.22 -6.38
C LEU A 112 6.99 -0.70 -7.34
N ASP A 113 7.25 0.03 -8.42
CA ASP A 113 8.25 -0.36 -9.41
C ASP A 113 9.65 0.14 -9.03
N HIS A 114 10.58 0.02 -9.97
CA HIS A 114 11.98 0.40 -9.75
C HIS A 114 12.19 1.88 -9.42
N ARG A 115 11.22 2.74 -9.75
CA ARG A 115 11.31 4.18 -9.47
C ARG A 115 11.28 4.49 -7.98
N ARG A 116 10.45 3.77 -7.22
CA ARG A 116 10.29 3.92 -5.78
C ARG A 116 10.14 5.38 -5.36
N GLU A 117 9.31 6.11 -6.10
CA GLU A 117 9.01 7.50 -5.81
C GLU A 117 7.65 7.87 -6.37
N ILE A 118 7.09 8.97 -5.88
CA ILE A 118 5.83 9.50 -6.36
C ILE A 118 5.96 11.01 -6.52
N SER A 119 5.34 11.55 -7.56
CA SER A 119 5.29 12.99 -7.80
C SER A 119 3.93 13.52 -7.39
N ILE A 120 3.94 14.59 -6.60
CA ILE A 120 2.74 15.30 -6.18
C ILE A 120 2.78 16.69 -6.83
N GLU A 121 1.80 16.97 -7.69
CA GLU A 121 1.70 18.28 -8.34
C GLU A 121 1.10 19.29 -7.36
N GLU A 122 1.73 20.44 -7.25
CA GLU A 122 1.24 21.56 -6.45
C GLU A 122 0.41 22.52 -7.34
N GLU A 123 -0.44 23.34 -6.72
CA GLU A 123 -1.31 24.28 -7.43
C GLU A 123 -0.54 25.28 -8.29
N ASN A 124 0.69 25.59 -7.92
CA ASN A 124 1.55 26.52 -8.67
C ASN A 124 2.22 25.89 -9.89
N GLY A 125 1.89 24.65 -10.23
CA GLY A 125 2.48 23.92 -11.35
C GLY A 125 3.81 23.25 -11.04
N GLU A 126 4.35 23.42 -9.84
CA GLU A 126 5.54 22.70 -9.40
C GLU A 126 5.17 21.28 -8.98
N SER A 127 6.13 20.37 -9.07
CA SER A 127 5.94 19.02 -8.58
C SER A 127 6.91 18.72 -7.45
N ARG A 128 6.39 18.02 -6.43
CA ARG A 128 7.16 17.53 -5.30
C ARG A 128 7.38 16.03 -5.46
N LYS A 129 8.63 15.59 -5.37
CA LYS A 129 8.95 14.17 -5.40
C LYS A 129 9.07 13.64 -3.97
N VAL A 130 8.37 12.54 -3.71
CA VAL A 130 8.45 11.82 -2.45
C VAL A 130 9.07 10.46 -2.73
N LYS A 131 10.22 10.19 -2.14
CA LYS A 131 10.93 8.92 -2.31
C LYS A 131 10.52 7.94 -1.23
N VAL A 132 10.46 6.67 -1.61
CA VAL A 132 10.23 5.58 -0.67
C VAL A 132 11.46 5.43 0.21
N ALA A 133 11.27 5.47 1.53
CA ALA A 133 12.36 5.38 2.49
C ALA A 133 12.99 3.99 2.52
N GLU A 134 14.21 3.91 3.03
CA GLU A 134 14.93 2.65 3.19
C GLU A 134 14.16 1.69 4.08
N GLY A 135 14.10 0.43 3.67
CA GLY A 135 13.46 -0.62 4.45
C GLY A 135 11.94 -0.65 4.32
N VAL A 136 11.35 0.22 3.50
CA VAL A 136 9.91 0.15 3.23
C VAL A 136 9.63 -1.02 2.28
N ARG A 137 8.65 -1.84 2.65
CA ARG A 137 8.25 -3.03 1.90
C ARG A 137 6.75 -3.00 1.66
N PHE A 138 6.30 -3.66 0.60
CA PHE A 138 4.89 -3.69 0.20
C PHE A 138 4.38 -5.10 0.11
N ILE A 139 3.19 -5.32 0.65
CA ILE A 139 2.43 -6.55 0.48
C ILE A 139 0.99 -6.14 0.15
N ALA A 140 0.43 -6.76 -0.86
CA ALA A 140 -0.95 -6.48 -1.26
C ALA A 140 -1.83 -7.67 -0.95
N THR A 141 -3.10 -7.41 -0.70
CA THR A 141 -4.11 -8.44 -0.55
C THR A 141 -5.17 -8.28 -1.63
N ALA A 142 -5.73 -9.40 -2.06
CA ALA A 142 -6.82 -9.43 -3.02
C ALA A 142 -7.77 -10.55 -2.65
N ASN A 143 -9.06 -10.27 -2.73
CA ASN A 143 -10.09 -11.30 -2.55
C ASN A 143 -10.39 -11.94 -3.88
N ILE A 144 -10.55 -13.25 -3.89
CA ILE A 144 -10.93 -14.02 -5.07
C ILE A 144 -12.21 -14.81 -4.77
N GLY A 145 -13.06 -14.99 -5.77
CA GLY A 145 -14.32 -15.72 -5.65
C GLY A 145 -15.36 -15.18 -6.61
N LEU A 146 -16.39 -15.97 -6.87
CA LEU A 146 -17.46 -15.60 -7.79
C LEU A 146 -18.31 -14.43 -7.27
N GLU A 147 -18.32 -14.22 -5.97
CA GLU A 147 -19.04 -13.12 -5.34
C GLU A 147 -18.38 -11.75 -5.55
N TYR A 148 -17.18 -11.71 -6.11
CA TYR A 148 -16.43 -10.47 -6.33
C TYR A 148 -16.32 -10.11 -7.80
N SER A 149 -17.50 -9.93 -8.44
CA SER A 149 -17.53 -9.56 -9.86
C SER A 149 -16.86 -8.23 -10.18
N ALA A 150 -16.72 -7.35 -9.18
CA ALA A 150 -16.03 -6.06 -9.32
C ALA A 150 -14.52 -6.15 -9.09
N THR A 151 -14.01 -7.33 -8.76
CA THR A 151 -12.58 -7.53 -8.53
C THR A 151 -11.82 -7.54 -9.86
N ARG A 152 -10.76 -6.77 -9.93
CA ARG A 152 -9.90 -6.74 -11.10
C ARG A 152 -9.04 -7.99 -11.21
N SER A 153 -8.86 -8.43 -12.42
CA SER A 153 -7.87 -9.45 -12.74
C SER A 153 -6.50 -8.77 -12.83
N LEU A 154 -5.58 -9.24 -12.07
CA LEU A 154 -4.22 -8.69 -12.01
C LEU A 154 -3.24 -9.53 -12.82
#